data_5b9df03a44d62d03bd157a014dad5c60
#
_entry.id   5b9df03a44d62d03bd157a014dad5c60
#
_cell.length_a   1.000
_cell.length_b   1.000
_cell.length_c   1.000
_cell.angle_alpha   90.00
_cell.angle_beta   90.00
_cell.angle_gamma   90.00
#
_symmetry.space_group_name_H-M   'P 1'
#
loop_
_entity.id
_entity.type
_entity.pdbx_description
1 polymer ?
#
loop_
_entity_poly.entity_id
_entity_poly.type
_entity_poly.pdbx_seq_one_letter_code
_entity_poly.pdbx_strand_id
1 'polypeptide(L)'
;KELKGKSKTIAAFEFSSGSLTLTEAGSQRRASLHVVQGENGLQALDPGGAELFDLTLDQFAAILQSANHTLKRSLTDPRLLSGIGNAYSDEILFQAQLSPIKLTQKLTHEEIERLFAVTKAELSKWVGILHQNSGTKFPEKVTAFRPEMAVHGKYKQPCPRCGTKIQRIRYAANETNYCPTCQTGGKLLADRSLSRLLREDWPKTLDELESIKTNPRDASGKT
;
A
#
# COMPACT_ATOMS: atom_id res chain seq x y z
N LYS A 1 6.24 37.60 4.77
CA LYS A 1 5.57 37.34 3.48
C LYS A 1 4.35 36.49 3.80
N GLU A 2 3.17 37.09 3.78
CA GLU A 2 1.92 36.37 4.04
C GLU A 2 1.83 35.16 3.07
N LEU A 3 1.72 33.96 3.62
CA LEU A 3 1.39 32.76 2.89
C LEU A 3 -0.04 32.93 2.33
N LYS A 4 -0.16 33.39 1.10
CA LYS A 4 -1.43 33.32 0.35
C LYS A 4 -1.79 31.86 0.19
N GLY A 5 -2.58 31.35 1.15
CA GLY A 5 -2.97 29.95 1.24
C GLY A 5 -3.74 29.52 0.00
N LYS A 6 -3.16 28.65 -0.79
CA LYS A 6 -3.97 27.74 -1.61
C LYS A 6 -4.87 26.98 -0.63
N SER A 7 -6.13 26.83 -0.93
CA SER A 7 -7.23 26.29 -0.11
C SER A 7 -7.03 24.92 0.59
N LYS A 8 -5.79 24.39 0.64
CA LYS A 8 -5.40 23.08 1.16
C LYS A 8 -4.42 23.14 2.34
N THR A 9 -3.96 24.33 2.75
CA THR A 9 -3.07 24.49 3.89
C THR A 9 -3.90 24.45 5.18
N ILE A 10 -3.54 23.58 6.11
CA ILE A 10 -4.21 23.40 7.40
C ILE A 10 -3.44 24.15 8.48
N ALA A 11 -2.10 24.06 8.47
CA ALA A 11 -1.24 24.77 9.42
C ALA A 11 0.09 25.14 8.76
N ALA A 12 0.74 26.19 9.28
CA ALA A 12 2.09 26.56 8.93
C ALA A 12 2.92 26.78 10.21
N PHE A 13 4.14 26.25 10.20
CA PHE A 13 5.12 26.39 11.26
C PHE A 13 6.27 27.24 10.74
N GLU A 14 6.47 28.40 11.34
CA GLU A 14 7.51 29.34 10.94
C GLU A 14 8.79 29.09 11.75
N PHE A 15 9.91 28.95 11.07
CA PHE A 15 11.25 28.80 11.62
C PHE A 15 12.17 29.86 11.03
N SER A 16 13.29 30.14 11.69
CA SER A 16 14.29 31.07 11.17
C SER A 16 14.87 30.64 9.81
N SER A 17 14.89 29.34 9.53
CA SER A 17 15.40 28.74 8.30
C SER A 17 14.35 28.57 7.19
N GLY A 18 13.04 28.74 7.50
CA GLY A 18 11.96 28.56 6.54
C GLY A 18 10.64 28.17 7.19
N SER A 19 9.63 27.85 6.38
CA SER A 19 8.30 27.50 6.86
C SER A 19 7.95 26.06 6.48
N LEU A 20 7.45 25.29 7.43
CA LEU A 20 6.85 23.97 7.23
C LEU A 20 5.34 24.10 7.13
N THR A 21 4.73 23.67 6.04
CA THR A 21 3.27 23.72 5.85
C THR A 21 2.66 22.32 5.90
N LEU A 22 1.62 22.18 6.72
CA LEU A 22 0.77 20.98 6.73
C LEU A 22 -0.37 21.19 5.74
N THR A 23 -0.45 20.30 4.74
CA THR A 23 -1.47 20.34 3.70
C THR A 23 -2.18 19.00 3.58
N GLU A 24 -3.45 19.00 3.22
CA GLU A 24 -4.22 17.79 2.95
C GLU A 24 -4.98 17.92 1.64
N ALA A 25 -4.63 17.06 0.67
CA ALA A 25 -5.19 17.10 -0.68
C ALA A 25 -6.44 16.24 -0.84
N GLY A 26 -6.70 15.31 0.09
CA GLY A 26 -7.80 14.36 0.06
C GLY A 26 -9.16 15.01 0.33
N SER A 27 -10.23 14.40 -0.18
CA SER A 27 -11.61 14.81 0.11
C SER A 27 -12.04 14.47 1.55
N GLN A 28 -11.46 13.41 2.12
CA GLN A 28 -11.66 13.05 3.53
C GLN A 28 -10.55 13.71 4.37
N ARG A 29 -10.92 14.76 5.09
CA ARG A 29 -9.99 15.46 5.97
C ARG A 29 -9.77 14.64 7.25
N ARG A 30 -8.54 14.12 7.42
CA ARG A 30 -8.14 13.30 8.58
C ARG A 30 -6.89 13.81 9.28
N ALA A 31 -6.22 14.81 8.71
CA ALA A 31 -5.06 15.41 9.35
C ALA A 31 -5.47 16.08 10.67
N SER A 32 -4.73 15.78 11.73
CA SER A 32 -4.92 16.38 13.05
C SER A 32 -3.57 16.83 13.61
N LEU A 33 -3.58 17.88 14.39
CA LEU A 33 -2.44 18.36 15.15
C LEU A 33 -2.74 18.17 16.63
N HIS A 34 -1.88 17.44 17.32
CA HIS A 34 -1.99 17.21 18.76
C HIS A 34 -0.84 17.91 19.47
N VAL A 35 -1.18 18.69 20.50
CA VAL A 35 -0.20 19.28 21.42
C VAL A 35 -0.35 18.57 22.74
N VAL A 36 0.67 17.88 23.17
CA VAL A 36 0.67 17.07 24.39
C VAL A 36 1.85 17.42 25.29
N GLN A 37 1.73 17.17 26.57
CA GLN A 37 2.78 17.42 27.54
C GLN A 37 3.51 16.12 27.88
N GLY A 38 4.83 16.12 27.67
CA GLY A 38 5.73 15.03 28.06
C GLY A 38 5.55 13.73 27.26
N GLU A 39 6.38 12.76 27.59
CA GLU A 39 6.48 11.45 26.94
C GLU A 39 5.16 10.65 27.03
N ASN A 40 4.50 10.67 28.19
CA ASN A 40 3.23 9.96 28.39
C ASN A 40 2.12 10.46 27.46
N GLY A 41 2.11 11.75 27.14
CA GLY A 41 1.17 12.32 26.18
C GLY A 41 1.43 11.84 24.76
N LEU A 42 2.70 11.63 24.37
CA LEU A 42 3.09 11.07 23.09
C LEU A 42 2.73 9.59 23.00
N GLN A 43 3.02 8.80 24.03
CA GLN A 43 2.70 7.38 24.09
C GLN A 43 1.20 7.11 23.94
N ALA A 44 0.34 7.97 24.46
CA ALA A 44 -1.11 7.85 24.30
C ALA A 44 -1.59 8.00 22.83
N LEU A 45 -0.76 8.61 21.97
CA LEU A 45 -1.04 8.78 20.53
C LEU A 45 -0.33 7.73 19.66
N ASP A 46 0.60 6.98 20.24
CA ASP A 46 1.33 5.94 19.52
C ASP A 46 0.41 4.72 19.28
N PRO A 47 0.22 4.26 18.03
CA PRO A 47 -0.51 3.03 17.72
C PRO A 47 0.13 1.77 18.31
N GLY A 48 1.42 1.80 18.65
CA GLY A 48 2.16 0.69 19.28
C GLY A 48 2.70 -0.34 18.30
N GLY A 49 2.74 -0.07 17.00
CA GLY A 49 3.32 -0.97 16.01
C GLY A 49 4.84 -1.05 16.12
N ALA A 50 5.37 -2.25 15.91
CA ALA A 50 6.80 -2.50 15.99
C ALA A 50 7.58 -1.86 14.82
N GLU A 51 8.77 -1.32 15.13
CA GLU A 51 9.69 -0.81 14.12
C GLU A 51 10.37 -1.97 13.38
N LEU A 52 10.11 -2.08 12.08
CA LEU A 52 10.53 -3.24 11.29
C LEU A 52 12.03 -3.52 11.36
N PHE A 53 12.86 -2.47 11.37
CA PHE A 53 14.32 -2.63 11.33
C PHE A 53 14.90 -3.21 12.63
N ASP A 54 14.19 -3.09 13.74
CA ASP A 54 14.56 -3.60 15.04
C ASP A 54 14.10 -5.06 15.27
N LEU A 55 13.22 -5.58 14.36
CA LEU A 55 12.68 -6.92 14.52
C LEU A 55 13.65 -8.01 14.07
N THR A 56 13.63 -9.12 14.82
CA THR A 56 14.10 -10.44 14.35
C THR A 56 13.03 -11.11 13.48
N LEU A 57 13.41 -12.16 12.75
CA LEU A 57 12.48 -12.97 11.96
C LEU A 57 11.35 -13.57 12.81
N ASP A 58 11.70 -14.10 13.98
CA ASP A 58 10.72 -14.74 14.88
C ASP A 58 9.72 -13.73 15.43
N GLN A 59 10.18 -12.52 15.78
CA GLN A 59 9.31 -11.44 16.23
C GLN A 59 8.37 -10.99 15.10
N PHE A 60 8.88 -10.83 13.89
CA PHE A 60 8.07 -10.49 12.71
C PHE A 60 7.02 -11.56 12.43
N ALA A 61 7.40 -12.84 12.48
CA ALA A 61 6.49 -13.96 12.31
C ALA A 61 5.37 -13.97 13.36
N ALA A 62 5.75 -13.78 14.64
CA ALA A 62 4.79 -13.71 15.74
C ALA A 62 3.79 -12.56 15.58
N ILE A 63 4.27 -11.38 15.18
CA ILE A 63 3.42 -10.21 14.91
C ILE A 63 2.44 -10.49 13.75
N LEU A 64 2.93 -11.02 12.62
CA LEU A 64 2.07 -11.32 11.48
C LEU A 64 1.02 -12.38 11.79
N GLN A 65 1.36 -13.39 12.59
CA GLN A 65 0.50 -14.52 12.89
C GLN A 65 -0.37 -14.29 14.14
N SER A 66 -0.21 -13.18 14.84
CA SER A 66 -1.02 -12.82 16.02
C SER A 66 -2.52 -12.73 15.73
N ALA A 67 -2.89 -12.43 14.48
CA ALA A 67 -4.27 -12.43 14.02
C ALA A 67 -4.36 -12.93 12.57
N ASN A 68 -5.46 -13.62 12.24
CA ASN A 68 -5.68 -14.14 10.89
C ASN A 68 -6.27 -13.08 9.97
N HIS A 69 -5.41 -12.21 9.46
CA HIS A 69 -5.75 -11.16 8.50
C HIS A 69 -5.12 -11.39 7.12
N THR A 70 -5.54 -10.63 6.13
CA THR A 70 -4.85 -10.61 4.84
C THR A 70 -3.49 -9.93 4.99
N LEU A 71 -2.48 -10.39 4.23
CA LEU A 71 -1.13 -9.82 4.27
C LEU A 71 -1.12 -8.31 4.07
N LYS A 72 -1.89 -7.82 3.08
CA LYS A 72 -2.00 -6.38 2.85
C LYS A 72 -2.46 -5.63 4.10
N ARG A 73 -3.47 -6.15 4.79
CA ARG A 73 -3.98 -5.54 6.02
C ARG A 73 -2.96 -5.56 7.14
N SER A 74 -2.31 -6.71 7.36
CA SER A 74 -1.33 -6.85 8.45
C SER A 74 -0.11 -5.96 8.24
N LEU A 75 0.40 -5.85 7.00
CA LEU A 75 1.51 -4.96 6.69
C LEU A 75 1.18 -3.48 6.88
N THR A 76 -0.07 -3.08 6.67
CA THR A 76 -0.50 -1.67 6.75
C THR A 76 -1.20 -1.29 8.05
N ASP A 77 -1.30 -2.21 9.01
CA ASP A 77 -1.88 -1.91 10.33
C ASP A 77 -0.81 -1.26 11.23
N PRO A 78 -0.95 0.03 11.57
CA PRO A 78 0.05 0.74 12.37
C PRO A 78 0.16 0.23 13.81
N ARG A 79 -0.73 -0.66 14.25
CA ARG A 79 -0.66 -1.32 15.55
C ARG A 79 0.21 -2.57 15.52
N LEU A 80 0.48 -3.11 14.33
CA LEU A 80 1.32 -4.29 14.13
C LEU A 80 2.73 -3.89 13.70
N LEU A 81 2.82 -3.10 12.63
CA LEU A 81 4.09 -2.67 12.03
C LEU A 81 4.05 -1.16 11.76
N SER A 82 5.07 -0.46 12.24
CA SER A 82 5.24 0.96 11.97
C SER A 82 5.80 1.21 10.56
N GLY A 83 5.44 2.35 9.96
CA GLY A 83 6.07 2.89 8.77
C GLY A 83 5.66 2.29 7.42
N ILE A 84 4.83 1.25 7.36
CA ILE A 84 4.41 0.62 6.10
C ILE A 84 3.04 1.13 5.68
N GLY A 85 3.02 1.94 4.62
CA GLY A 85 1.77 2.46 4.05
C GLY A 85 1.26 1.65 2.85
N ASN A 86 0.16 2.16 2.25
CA ASN A 86 -0.52 1.50 1.14
C ASN A 86 0.39 1.25 -0.07
N ALA A 87 1.22 2.22 -0.45
CA ALA A 87 2.07 2.12 -1.62
C ALA A 87 3.16 1.06 -1.45
N TYR A 88 3.94 1.18 -0.39
CA TYR A 88 5.08 0.27 -0.17
C TYR A 88 4.64 -1.15 0.15
N SER A 89 3.49 -1.37 0.76
CA SER A 89 2.97 -2.72 0.94
C SER A 89 2.59 -3.41 -0.38
N ASP A 90 2.17 -2.68 -1.43
CA ASP A 90 1.99 -3.25 -2.76
C ASP A 90 3.33 -3.69 -3.36
N GLU A 91 4.36 -2.85 -3.28
CA GLU A 91 5.71 -3.14 -3.78
C GLU A 91 6.35 -4.32 -3.03
N ILE A 92 6.26 -4.35 -1.70
CA ILE A 92 6.75 -5.43 -0.86
C ILE A 92 6.10 -6.77 -1.27
N LEU A 93 4.78 -6.80 -1.37
CA LEU A 93 4.05 -8.02 -1.73
C LEU A 93 4.35 -8.48 -3.16
N PHE A 94 4.57 -7.54 -4.09
CA PHE A 94 5.02 -7.86 -5.44
C PHE A 94 6.42 -8.47 -5.45
N GLN A 95 7.37 -7.87 -4.73
CA GLN A 95 8.73 -8.39 -4.65
C GLN A 95 8.78 -9.75 -3.96
N ALA A 96 8.00 -9.93 -2.90
CA ALA A 96 7.87 -11.21 -2.20
C ALA A 96 7.07 -12.27 -2.99
N GLN A 97 6.45 -11.91 -4.11
CA GLN A 97 5.59 -12.80 -4.91
C GLN A 97 4.43 -13.41 -4.09
N LEU A 98 3.85 -12.61 -3.22
CA LEU A 98 2.76 -13.04 -2.35
C LEU A 98 1.47 -12.30 -2.68
N SER A 99 0.36 -13.04 -2.64
CA SER A 99 -0.97 -12.46 -2.85
C SER A 99 -1.32 -11.49 -1.72
N PRO A 100 -1.82 -10.27 -2.03
CA PRO A 100 -2.22 -9.30 -1.02
C PRO A 100 -3.36 -9.79 -0.12
N ILE A 101 -4.15 -10.75 -0.58
CA ILE A 101 -5.27 -11.32 0.17
C ILE A 101 -4.92 -12.66 0.85
N LYS A 102 -3.69 -13.15 0.73
CA LYS A 102 -3.26 -14.36 1.43
C LYS A 102 -3.37 -14.13 2.93
N LEU A 103 -3.95 -15.11 3.65
CA LEU A 103 -4.12 -15.03 5.09
C LEU A 103 -2.79 -15.28 5.80
N THR A 104 -2.51 -14.52 6.84
CA THR A 104 -1.24 -14.59 7.60
C THR A 104 -0.99 -15.96 8.20
N GLN A 105 -2.02 -16.63 8.71
CA GLN A 105 -1.89 -17.99 9.27
C GLN A 105 -1.71 -19.09 8.20
N LYS A 106 -1.80 -18.75 6.91
CA LYS A 106 -1.56 -19.69 5.79
C LYS A 106 -0.19 -19.49 5.13
N LEU A 107 0.67 -18.69 5.73
CA LEU A 107 2.05 -18.53 5.27
C LEU A 107 2.88 -19.74 5.70
N THR A 108 3.75 -20.22 4.80
CA THR A 108 4.82 -21.14 5.15
C THR A 108 5.98 -20.39 5.80
N HIS A 109 6.89 -21.11 6.43
CA HIS A 109 8.07 -20.51 7.04
C HIS A 109 8.92 -19.78 5.99
N GLU A 110 9.15 -20.39 4.85
CA GLU A 110 9.91 -19.82 3.73
C GLU A 110 9.26 -18.55 3.16
N GLU A 111 7.93 -18.49 3.19
CA GLU A 111 7.21 -17.28 2.77
C GLU A 111 7.37 -16.15 3.77
N ILE A 112 7.41 -16.46 5.08
CA ILE A 112 7.63 -15.47 6.14
C ILE A 112 9.06 -14.96 6.05
N GLU A 113 10.07 -15.83 5.93
CA GLU A 113 11.46 -15.45 5.75
C GLU A 113 11.65 -14.53 4.55
N ARG A 114 11.10 -14.93 3.39
CA ARG A 114 11.16 -14.14 2.17
C ARG A 114 10.47 -12.79 2.34
N LEU A 115 9.27 -12.76 2.95
CA LEU A 115 8.53 -11.53 3.19
C LEU A 115 9.32 -10.59 4.10
N PHE A 116 9.92 -11.09 5.18
CA PHE A 116 10.74 -10.31 6.10
C PHE A 116 11.95 -9.69 5.41
N ALA A 117 12.74 -10.51 4.71
CA ALA A 117 13.92 -10.06 3.98
C ALA A 117 13.57 -9.01 2.92
N VAL A 118 12.52 -9.27 2.13
CA VAL A 118 12.04 -8.36 1.09
C VAL A 118 11.50 -7.07 1.69
N THR A 119 10.80 -7.12 2.82
CA THR A 119 10.28 -5.92 3.47
C THR A 119 11.40 -4.98 3.88
N LYS A 120 12.43 -5.48 4.54
CA LYS A 120 13.62 -4.69 4.91
C LYS A 120 14.35 -4.13 3.69
N ALA A 121 14.58 -4.98 2.69
CA ALA A 121 15.29 -4.59 1.48
C ALA A 121 14.55 -3.50 0.68
N GLU A 122 13.24 -3.67 0.48
CA GLU A 122 12.44 -2.73 -0.32
C GLU A 122 12.32 -1.38 0.38
N LEU A 123 12.09 -1.34 1.70
CA LEU A 123 12.05 -0.08 2.45
C LEU A 123 13.42 0.62 2.44
N SER A 124 14.52 -0.10 2.66
CA SER A 124 15.88 0.47 2.59
C SER A 124 16.18 1.05 1.21
N LYS A 125 15.83 0.34 0.15
CA LYS A 125 15.96 0.82 -1.24
C LYS A 125 15.20 2.12 -1.44
N TRP A 126 13.95 2.21 -1.00
CA TRP A 126 13.15 3.42 -1.16
C TRP A 126 13.65 4.59 -0.31
N VAL A 127 14.14 4.35 0.89
CA VAL A 127 14.82 5.37 1.69
C VAL A 127 16.01 5.93 0.92
N GLY A 128 16.84 5.07 0.31
CA GLY A 128 17.98 5.47 -0.51
C GLY A 128 17.57 6.31 -1.72
N ILE A 129 16.56 5.88 -2.49
CA ILE A 129 16.03 6.60 -3.65
C ILE A 129 15.50 7.99 -3.23
N LEU A 130 14.72 8.04 -2.16
CA LEU A 130 14.13 9.29 -1.67
C LEU A 130 15.20 10.27 -1.18
N HIS A 131 16.20 9.78 -0.47
CA HIS A 131 17.32 10.56 0.01
C HIS A 131 18.12 11.15 -1.17
N GLN A 132 18.44 10.33 -2.18
CA GLN A 132 19.13 10.79 -3.39
C GLN A 132 18.33 11.85 -4.14
N ASN A 133 17.01 11.67 -4.28
CA ASN A 133 16.14 12.60 -4.98
C ASN A 133 15.93 13.92 -4.25
N SER A 134 15.96 13.91 -2.93
CA SER A 134 15.79 15.12 -2.10
C SER A 134 17.11 15.88 -1.92
N GLY A 135 18.25 15.20 -1.93
CA GLY A 135 19.56 15.80 -1.66
C GLY A 135 19.56 16.50 -0.29
N THR A 136 19.98 17.77 -0.28
CA THR A 136 19.96 18.61 0.94
C THR A 136 18.69 19.46 1.07
N LYS A 137 17.75 19.35 0.13
CA LYS A 137 16.53 20.15 0.11
C LYS A 137 15.37 19.37 0.73
N PHE A 138 14.45 20.11 1.31
CA PHE A 138 13.18 19.53 1.74
C PHE A 138 12.35 19.13 0.51
N PRO A 139 11.71 17.94 0.47
CA PRO A 139 10.94 17.51 -0.68
C PRO A 139 9.72 18.42 -0.90
N GLU A 140 9.61 19.01 -2.10
CA GLU A 140 8.49 19.91 -2.46
C GLU A 140 7.19 19.14 -2.75
N LYS A 141 7.32 17.92 -3.25
CA LYS A 141 6.18 17.04 -3.58
C LYS A 141 6.36 15.70 -2.91
N VAL A 142 5.51 15.45 -1.92
CA VAL A 142 5.42 14.11 -1.29
C VAL A 142 4.27 13.36 -1.96
N THR A 143 4.60 12.35 -2.75
CA THR A 143 3.62 11.48 -3.41
C THR A 143 4.08 10.04 -3.36
N ALA A 144 3.12 9.13 -3.18
CA ALA A 144 3.34 7.70 -3.30
C ALA A 144 3.33 7.20 -4.76
N PHE A 145 2.87 8.03 -5.72
CA PHE A 145 2.84 7.67 -7.15
C PHE A 145 4.17 8.06 -7.80
N ARG A 146 5.09 7.09 -7.91
CA ARG A 146 6.40 7.30 -8.48
C ARG A 146 6.61 6.47 -9.75
N PRO A 147 7.36 6.99 -10.74
CA PRO A 147 7.64 6.26 -11.98
C PRO A 147 8.31 4.91 -11.74
N GLU A 148 9.18 4.83 -10.73
CA GLU A 148 10.01 3.66 -10.40
C GLU A 148 9.24 2.53 -9.71
N MET A 149 7.99 2.76 -9.27
CA MET A 149 7.16 1.72 -8.68
C MET A 149 6.80 0.64 -9.69
N ALA A 150 6.85 -0.61 -9.24
CA ALA A 150 6.58 -1.78 -10.08
C ALA A 150 5.09 -2.02 -10.29
N VAL A 151 4.28 -1.89 -9.24
CA VAL A 151 2.85 -2.19 -9.28
C VAL A 151 1.96 -1.07 -8.74
N HIS A 152 2.40 -0.33 -7.73
CA HIS A 152 1.56 0.71 -7.12
C HIS A 152 1.28 1.85 -8.11
N GLY A 153 -0.01 2.13 -8.35
CA GLY A 153 -0.45 3.13 -9.33
C GLY A 153 -0.24 2.72 -10.79
N LYS A 154 0.11 1.46 -11.09
CA LYS A 154 0.41 0.94 -12.43
C LYS A 154 -0.72 0.10 -13.04
N TYR A 155 -1.95 0.28 -12.58
CA TYR A 155 -3.10 -0.45 -13.14
C TYR A 155 -3.13 -0.42 -14.66
N LYS A 156 -3.30 -1.59 -15.30
CA LYS A 156 -3.26 -1.84 -16.75
C LYS A 156 -1.89 -1.69 -17.43
N GLN A 157 -0.87 -1.22 -16.74
CA GLN A 157 0.49 -1.19 -17.29
C GLN A 157 1.11 -2.61 -17.26
N PRO A 158 2.08 -2.92 -18.11
CA PRO A 158 2.76 -4.21 -18.10
C PRO A 158 3.58 -4.38 -16.82
N CYS A 159 3.52 -5.57 -16.25
CA CYS A 159 4.36 -5.96 -15.13
C CYS A 159 5.84 -5.95 -15.56
N PRO A 160 6.75 -5.30 -14.83
CA PRO A 160 8.17 -5.25 -15.20
C PRO A 160 8.86 -6.62 -15.15
N ARG A 161 8.27 -7.62 -14.46
CA ARG A 161 8.83 -8.96 -14.33
C ARG A 161 8.34 -9.94 -15.41
N CYS A 162 7.03 -9.91 -15.74
CA CYS A 162 6.42 -10.92 -16.62
C CYS A 162 5.58 -10.35 -17.77
N GLY A 163 5.46 -9.02 -17.90
CA GLY A 163 4.67 -8.39 -18.96
C GLY A 163 3.16 -8.40 -18.76
N THR A 164 2.62 -9.21 -17.85
CA THR A 164 1.18 -9.29 -17.58
C THR A 164 0.64 -7.94 -17.07
N LYS A 165 -0.54 -7.55 -17.53
CA LYS A 165 -1.18 -6.29 -17.09
C LYS A 165 -1.46 -6.28 -15.59
N ILE A 166 -0.91 -5.29 -14.87
CA ILE A 166 -1.16 -5.06 -13.45
C ILE A 166 -2.64 -4.88 -13.21
N GLN A 167 -3.14 -5.56 -12.19
CA GLN A 167 -4.53 -5.50 -11.75
C GLN A 167 -4.65 -4.74 -10.43
N ARG A 168 -5.89 -4.41 -10.06
CA ARG A 168 -6.18 -3.73 -8.80
C ARG A 168 -7.42 -4.27 -8.12
N ILE A 169 -7.46 -4.13 -6.81
CA ILE A 169 -8.64 -4.29 -5.97
C ILE A 169 -8.94 -2.92 -5.37
N ARG A 170 -10.18 -2.47 -5.47
CA ARG A 170 -10.63 -1.26 -4.78
C ARG A 170 -11.38 -1.61 -3.51
N TYR A 171 -11.05 -0.90 -2.44
CA TYR A 171 -11.74 -1.01 -1.16
C TYR A 171 -11.85 0.38 -0.53
N ALA A 172 -13.06 0.91 -0.45
CA ALA A 172 -13.32 2.29 -0.03
C ALA A 172 -12.45 3.30 -0.82
N ALA A 173 -11.64 4.10 -0.12
CA ALA A 173 -10.71 5.06 -0.72
C ALA A 173 -9.35 4.46 -1.08
N ASN A 174 -9.10 3.18 -0.77
CA ASN A 174 -7.82 2.52 -0.99
C ASN A 174 -7.85 1.65 -2.25
N GLU A 175 -6.70 1.57 -2.90
CA GLU A 175 -6.46 0.69 -4.04
C GLU A 175 -5.24 -0.18 -3.73
N THR A 176 -5.36 -1.48 -3.98
CA THR A 176 -4.26 -2.45 -3.90
C THR A 176 -3.91 -2.88 -5.31
N ASN A 177 -2.67 -2.72 -5.70
CA ASN A 177 -2.18 -3.08 -7.04
C ASN A 177 -1.33 -4.35 -6.95
N TYR A 178 -1.50 -5.25 -7.92
CA TYR A 178 -0.81 -6.53 -7.93
C TYR A 178 -0.64 -7.08 -9.35
N CYS A 179 0.34 -7.96 -9.54
CA CYS A 179 0.49 -8.73 -10.77
C CYS A 179 -0.18 -10.11 -10.60
N PRO A 180 -1.22 -10.43 -11.38
CA PRO A 180 -1.91 -11.72 -11.24
C PRO A 180 -0.96 -12.91 -11.47
N THR A 181 -0.12 -12.87 -12.48
CA THR A 181 0.82 -13.96 -12.77
C THR A 181 1.84 -14.15 -11.66
N CYS A 182 2.52 -13.07 -11.23
CA CYS A 182 3.62 -13.18 -10.26
C CYS A 182 3.14 -13.48 -8.83
N GLN A 183 1.93 -13.05 -8.45
CA GLN A 183 1.47 -13.06 -7.06
C GLN A 183 0.32 -14.01 -6.79
N THR A 184 -0.46 -14.40 -7.81
CA THR A 184 -1.69 -15.20 -7.63
C THR A 184 -1.82 -16.38 -8.58
N GLY A 185 -0.73 -16.72 -9.32
CA GLY A 185 -0.76 -17.82 -10.26
C GLY A 185 -1.78 -17.67 -11.40
N GLY A 186 -1.95 -16.42 -11.88
CA GLY A 186 -2.88 -16.08 -12.95
C GLY A 186 -4.32 -15.76 -12.49
N LYS A 187 -4.64 -15.94 -11.22
CA LYS A 187 -5.99 -15.69 -10.70
C LYS A 187 -6.26 -14.21 -10.49
N LEU A 188 -7.42 -13.75 -10.96
CA LEU A 188 -7.93 -12.41 -10.66
C LEU A 188 -8.54 -12.38 -9.26
N LEU A 189 -8.11 -11.40 -8.47
CA LEU A 189 -8.67 -11.16 -7.16
C LEU A 189 -9.94 -10.33 -7.29
N ALA A 190 -10.99 -10.70 -6.56
CA ALA A 190 -12.26 -10.03 -6.62
C ALA A 190 -12.20 -8.63 -5.98
N ASP A 191 -12.61 -7.63 -6.74
CA ASP A 191 -13.04 -6.35 -6.20
C ASP A 191 -14.38 -6.55 -5.50
N ARG A 192 -14.48 -6.14 -4.21
CA ARG A 192 -15.70 -6.38 -3.42
C ARG A 192 -16.95 -5.75 -4.02
N SER A 193 -16.82 -4.63 -4.70
CA SER A 193 -17.96 -3.94 -5.32
C SER A 193 -18.44 -4.71 -6.54
N LEU A 194 -17.51 -5.07 -7.43
CA LEU A 194 -17.80 -5.80 -8.65
C LEU A 194 -18.14 -7.26 -8.40
N SER A 195 -17.48 -7.93 -7.43
CA SER A 195 -17.78 -9.32 -7.10
C SER A 195 -19.17 -9.51 -6.48
N ARG A 196 -19.70 -8.50 -5.77
CA ARG A 196 -21.10 -8.51 -5.32
C ARG A 196 -22.09 -8.41 -6.45
N LEU A 197 -21.74 -7.69 -7.51
CA LEU A 197 -22.59 -7.49 -8.69
C LEU A 197 -22.53 -8.71 -9.61
N LEU A 198 -21.34 -9.22 -9.90
CA LEU A 198 -21.10 -10.30 -10.85
C LEU A 198 -21.23 -11.70 -10.23
N ARG A 199 -21.08 -11.85 -8.92
CA ARG A 199 -21.16 -13.13 -8.19
C ARG A 199 -20.38 -14.25 -8.90
N GLU A 200 -21.07 -15.26 -9.46
CA GLU A 200 -20.49 -16.40 -10.16
C GLU A 200 -19.85 -16.01 -11.51
N ASP A 201 -20.31 -14.91 -12.12
CA ASP A 201 -19.82 -14.38 -13.39
C ASP A 201 -18.53 -13.55 -13.22
N TRP A 202 -17.96 -13.49 -12.01
CA TRP A 202 -16.67 -12.83 -11.79
C TRP A 202 -15.56 -13.54 -12.58
N PRO A 203 -14.86 -12.85 -13.50
CA PRO A 203 -13.79 -13.48 -14.29
C PRO A 203 -12.66 -13.95 -13.39
N LYS A 204 -12.25 -15.19 -13.57
CA LYS A 204 -11.18 -15.81 -12.77
C LYS A 204 -9.80 -15.56 -13.37
N THR A 205 -9.74 -15.30 -14.68
CA THR A 205 -8.50 -15.07 -15.42
C THR A 205 -8.55 -13.75 -16.21
N LEU A 206 -7.37 -13.31 -16.69
CA LEU A 206 -7.29 -12.10 -17.53
C LEU A 206 -7.99 -12.30 -18.88
N ASP A 207 -7.91 -13.48 -19.47
CA ASP A 207 -8.53 -13.79 -20.75
C ASP A 207 -10.07 -13.71 -20.63
N GLU A 208 -10.62 -14.24 -19.54
CA GLU A 208 -12.05 -14.09 -19.25
C GLU A 208 -12.43 -12.62 -19.04
N LEU A 209 -11.62 -11.83 -18.36
CA LEU A 209 -11.87 -10.39 -18.16
C LEU A 209 -11.79 -9.61 -19.49
N GLU A 210 -10.89 -9.96 -20.38
CA GLU A 210 -10.76 -9.31 -21.70
C GLU A 210 -11.91 -9.71 -22.63
N SER A 211 -12.37 -10.96 -22.59
CA SER A 211 -13.51 -11.42 -23.37
C SER A 211 -14.82 -10.69 -23.00
N ILE A 212 -15.07 -10.46 -21.71
CA ILE A 212 -16.23 -9.68 -21.25
C ILE A 212 -16.18 -8.23 -21.77
N LYS A 213 -15.00 -7.64 -21.89
CA LYS A 213 -14.84 -6.26 -22.40
C LYS A 213 -15.01 -6.15 -23.91
N THR A 214 -14.62 -7.17 -24.66
CA THR A 214 -14.73 -7.20 -26.12
C THR A 214 -16.13 -7.56 -26.60
N ASN A 215 -16.93 -8.25 -25.78
CA ASN A 215 -18.27 -8.68 -26.12
C ASN A 215 -19.31 -8.34 -25.03
N PRO A 216 -19.67 -7.05 -24.86
CA PRO A 216 -20.58 -6.60 -23.78
C PRO A 216 -22.00 -7.19 -23.89
N ARG A 217 -22.37 -7.84 -25.02
CA ARG A 217 -23.70 -8.41 -25.24
C ARG A 217 -23.92 -9.77 -24.60
N ASP A 218 -22.84 -10.52 -24.28
CA ASP A 218 -22.94 -11.85 -23.65
C ASP A 218 -23.14 -11.78 -22.13
N ALA A 219 -22.92 -10.62 -21.50
CA ALA A 219 -23.14 -10.41 -20.06
C ALA A 219 -24.62 -10.18 -19.70
N SER A 220 -25.53 -10.03 -20.69
CA SER A 220 -26.96 -9.77 -20.47
C SER A 220 -27.89 -10.96 -20.76
N GLY A 221 -27.34 -12.12 -21.03
CA GLY A 221 -28.09 -13.32 -21.41
C GLY A 221 -28.34 -14.28 -20.26
N LYS A 222 -29.21 -13.90 -19.33
CA LYS A 222 -30.15 -14.83 -18.64
C LYS A 222 -31.25 -14.01 -18.00
N THR A 223 -32.33 -13.88 -18.74
CA THR A 223 -33.69 -13.65 -18.19
C THR A 223 -34.16 -14.91 -17.46
#